data_79391e9103ac4c3c3c9b1afb66b91b21
#
_entry.id   79391e9103ac4c3c3c9b1afb66b91b21
#
_cell.length_a   1.000
_cell.length_b   1.000
_cell.length_c   1.000
_cell.angle_alpha   90.00
_cell.angle_beta   90.00
_cell.angle_gamma   90.00
#
_symmetry.space_group_name_H-M   'P 1'
#
loop_
_entity.id
_entity.type
_entity.pdbx_description
1 polymer ?
#
loop_
_entity_poly.entity_id
_entity_poly.type
_entity_poly.pdbx_seq_one_letter_code
_entity_poly.pdbx_strand_id
1 'polypeptide(L)'
;MFHDIKEQDLNFKVFMGFDGFVDKILKPMKIKTREAAVAFKTMEEFAEYIMGKAGKSCSIDLEVKQEKIGGNMPIVANALAVLGCRTICVGAMGVPEILPVFQDMSSNCSLISVSEPGYCSALEFEDGKLMLATNSAIDCLDYEKLLTGISEDMLIQYFCSCDAVTFLNWGELLCSNDIWGKILTNIMPKCGFLEKKIMLVDFSD
;
A
#
# COMPACT_ATOMS: atom_id res chain seq x y z
N MET A 1 -3.48 26.02 -0.37
CA MET A 1 -2.29 26.43 0.38
C MET A 1 -1.10 25.50 0.09
N PHE A 2 -0.95 25.01 -1.16
CA PHE A 2 0.16 24.15 -1.62
C PHE A 2 0.62 24.53 -3.05
N HIS A 3 0.28 25.75 -3.51
CA HIS A 3 0.53 26.16 -4.91
C HIS A 3 1.94 26.71 -5.20
N ASP A 4 2.83 26.78 -4.20
CA ASP A 4 4.17 27.37 -4.36
C ASP A 4 5.33 26.47 -3.89
N ILE A 5 5.11 25.17 -3.73
CA ILE A 5 6.24 24.25 -3.60
C ILE A 5 6.74 24.03 -5.03
N LYS A 6 7.69 24.86 -5.47
CA LYS A 6 8.50 24.56 -6.64
C LYS A 6 9.14 23.20 -6.39
N GLU A 7 9.10 22.31 -7.38
CA GLU A 7 9.94 21.11 -7.44
C GLU A 7 11.39 21.51 -7.16
N GLN A 8 11.76 21.54 -5.89
CA GLN A 8 13.15 21.57 -5.51
C GLN A 8 13.58 20.10 -5.55
N ASP A 9 14.51 19.78 -6.42
CA ASP A 9 15.23 18.51 -6.37
C ASP A 9 15.97 18.51 -5.02
N LEU A 10 15.30 17.95 -3.99
CA LEU A 10 15.82 17.98 -2.61
C LEU A 10 17.06 17.11 -2.45
N ASN A 11 17.44 16.36 -3.50
CA ASN A 11 18.53 15.38 -3.49
C ASN A 11 18.56 14.52 -2.23
N PHE A 12 17.38 14.33 -1.61
CA PHE A 12 17.16 13.56 -0.40
C PHE A 12 16.62 12.18 -0.78
N LYS A 13 17.29 11.12 -0.35
CA LYS A 13 16.94 9.75 -0.69
C LYS A 13 16.28 9.05 0.48
N VAL A 14 15.17 8.36 0.22
CA VAL A 14 14.41 7.63 1.21
C VAL A 14 14.21 6.19 0.79
N PHE A 15 14.61 5.24 1.64
CA PHE A 15 14.21 3.84 1.50
C PHE A 15 12.83 3.63 2.11
N MET A 16 11.94 2.94 1.39
CA MET A 16 10.56 2.73 1.77
C MET A 16 10.16 1.25 1.63
N GLY A 17 9.60 0.66 2.67
CA GLY A 17 9.15 -0.74 2.70
C GLY A 17 7.96 -0.92 3.64
N PHE A 18 7.16 -2.00 3.49
CA PHE A 18 7.28 -3.11 2.51
C PHE A 18 5.91 -3.48 1.94
N ASP A 19 4.86 -2.80 2.37
CA ASP A 19 3.49 -3.08 1.94
C ASP A 19 3.24 -2.64 0.49
N GLY A 20 2.04 -2.92 0.03
CA GLY A 20 1.49 -2.46 -1.23
C GLY A 20 0.10 -3.05 -1.40
N PHE A 21 -0.86 -2.20 -1.73
CA PHE A 21 -2.26 -2.58 -1.92
C PHE A 21 -2.82 -1.98 -3.20
N VAL A 22 -3.81 -2.66 -3.75
CA VAL A 22 -4.65 -2.12 -4.80
C VAL A 22 -6.04 -1.89 -4.21
N ASP A 23 -6.46 -0.63 -4.16
CA ASP A 23 -7.77 -0.25 -3.65
C ASP A 23 -8.76 -0.10 -4.81
N LYS A 24 -9.84 -0.89 -4.79
CA LYS A 24 -11.00 -0.73 -5.66
C LYS A 24 -12.09 0.01 -4.92
N ILE A 25 -12.36 1.24 -5.33
CA ILE A 25 -13.49 2.02 -4.80
C ILE A 25 -14.75 1.58 -5.54
N LEU A 26 -15.70 1.05 -4.80
CA LEU A 26 -16.88 0.38 -5.31
C LEU A 26 -18.14 1.03 -4.73
N LYS A 27 -19.18 1.12 -5.55
CA LYS A 27 -20.51 1.53 -5.09
C LYS A 27 -21.46 0.33 -5.11
N PRO A 28 -21.98 -0.13 -3.95
CA PRO A 28 -22.94 -1.22 -3.93
C PRO A 28 -24.30 -0.73 -4.42
N MET A 29 -24.87 -1.45 -5.38
CA MET A 29 -26.09 -1.08 -6.06
C MET A 29 -27.29 -1.78 -5.43
N LYS A 30 -28.28 -1.00 -4.97
CA LYS A 30 -29.56 -1.50 -4.44
C LYS A 30 -30.49 -1.93 -5.58
N ILE A 31 -30.48 -1.17 -6.67
CA ILE A 31 -31.26 -1.44 -7.89
C ILE A 31 -30.35 -1.20 -9.09
N LYS A 32 -30.30 -2.18 -10.01
CA LYS A 32 -29.62 -2.04 -11.29
C LYS A 32 -30.44 -2.72 -12.37
N THR A 33 -31.10 -1.91 -13.16
CA THR A 33 -31.88 -2.33 -14.33
C THR A 33 -31.40 -1.55 -15.56
N ARG A 34 -32.01 -1.83 -16.73
CA ARG A 34 -31.74 -1.02 -17.93
C ARG A 34 -32.19 0.43 -17.80
N GLU A 35 -33.15 0.71 -16.91
CA GLU A 35 -33.84 2.00 -16.80
C GLU A 35 -33.42 2.75 -15.52
N ALA A 36 -32.90 2.06 -14.52
CA ALA A 36 -32.53 2.66 -13.23
C ALA A 36 -31.29 2.02 -12.61
N ALA A 37 -30.44 2.87 -12.03
CA ALA A 37 -29.31 2.47 -11.21
C ALA A 37 -29.37 3.28 -9.91
N VAL A 38 -29.59 2.62 -8.78
CA VAL A 38 -29.67 3.23 -7.45
C VAL A 38 -28.70 2.52 -6.52
N ALA A 39 -27.78 3.24 -5.92
CA ALA A 39 -26.86 2.70 -4.94
C ALA A 39 -27.47 2.71 -3.54
N PHE A 40 -26.94 1.88 -2.65
CA PHE A 40 -27.16 2.04 -1.22
C PHE A 40 -26.52 3.36 -0.77
N LYS A 41 -27.23 4.15 0.02
CA LYS A 41 -26.73 5.45 0.48
C LYS A 41 -25.90 5.34 1.74
N THR A 42 -26.34 4.54 2.71
CA THR A 42 -25.70 4.42 4.01
C THR A 42 -25.29 2.99 4.32
N MET A 43 -24.30 2.85 5.20
CA MET A 43 -23.90 1.55 5.73
C MET A 43 -25.04 0.87 6.47
N GLU A 44 -25.88 1.65 7.17
CA GLU A 44 -27.05 1.14 7.88
C GLU A 44 -28.06 0.52 6.89
N GLU A 45 -28.44 1.23 5.83
CA GLU A 45 -29.33 0.72 4.79
C GLU A 45 -28.80 -0.58 4.16
N PHE A 46 -27.49 -0.62 3.89
CA PHE A 46 -26.83 -1.79 3.37
C PHE A 46 -26.84 -2.97 4.35
N ALA A 47 -26.55 -2.72 5.63
CA ALA A 47 -26.57 -3.72 6.69
C ALA A 47 -27.97 -4.31 6.88
N GLU A 48 -29.02 -3.49 6.93
CA GLU A 48 -30.43 -3.93 7.02
C GLU A 48 -30.80 -4.85 5.85
N TYR A 49 -30.37 -4.46 4.63
CA TYR A 49 -30.62 -5.30 3.45
C TYR A 49 -29.95 -6.68 3.58
N ILE A 50 -28.70 -6.72 4.01
CA ILE A 50 -27.96 -7.99 4.22
C ILE A 50 -28.62 -8.82 5.32
N MET A 51 -28.99 -8.21 6.44
CA MET A 51 -29.69 -8.90 7.53
C MET A 51 -31.02 -9.53 7.06
N GLY A 52 -31.77 -8.83 6.22
CA GLY A 52 -33.01 -9.36 5.62
C GLY A 52 -32.79 -10.54 4.67
N LYS A 53 -31.54 -10.84 4.28
CA LYS A 53 -31.15 -11.98 3.45
C LYS A 53 -30.57 -13.15 4.25
N ALA A 54 -30.49 -13.03 5.57
CA ALA A 54 -29.96 -14.10 6.41
C ALA A 54 -30.70 -15.42 6.13
N GLY A 55 -29.94 -16.52 5.97
CA GLY A 55 -30.47 -17.83 5.58
C GLY A 55 -30.85 -17.99 4.11
N LYS A 56 -30.58 -16.97 3.25
CA LYS A 56 -30.83 -16.97 1.80
C LYS A 56 -29.59 -16.46 1.07
N SER A 57 -29.46 -16.85 -0.19
CA SER A 57 -28.45 -16.23 -1.07
C SER A 57 -28.95 -14.87 -1.55
N CYS A 58 -28.04 -13.90 -1.67
CA CYS A 58 -28.29 -12.65 -2.37
C CYS A 58 -27.11 -12.28 -3.26
N SER A 59 -27.39 -11.51 -4.28
CA SER A 59 -26.38 -10.90 -5.16
C SER A 59 -26.54 -9.40 -5.11
N ILE A 60 -25.40 -8.70 -5.10
CA ILE A 60 -25.34 -7.24 -5.10
C ILE A 60 -24.36 -6.84 -6.20
N ASP A 61 -24.83 -6.05 -7.17
CA ASP A 61 -23.96 -5.48 -8.16
C ASP A 61 -23.06 -4.41 -7.55
N LEU A 62 -21.80 -4.40 -7.98
CA LEU A 62 -20.83 -3.39 -7.57
C LEU A 62 -20.47 -2.54 -8.80
N GLU A 63 -20.62 -1.23 -8.67
CA GLU A 63 -20.14 -0.29 -9.68
C GLU A 63 -18.72 0.12 -9.32
N VAL A 64 -17.76 -0.19 -10.20
CA VAL A 64 -16.36 0.23 -10.02
C VAL A 64 -16.26 1.72 -10.31
N LYS A 65 -15.86 2.51 -9.32
CA LYS A 65 -15.63 3.95 -9.46
C LYS A 65 -14.19 4.27 -9.80
N GLN A 66 -13.26 3.61 -9.12
CA GLN A 66 -11.83 3.84 -9.28
C GLN A 66 -11.05 2.62 -8.83
N GLU A 67 -9.91 2.39 -9.46
CA GLU A 67 -8.83 1.56 -8.96
C GLU A 67 -7.62 2.47 -8.74
N LYS A 68 -6.97 2.36 -7.58
CA LYS A 68 -5.85 3.24 -7.20
C LYS A 68 -4.85 2.50 -6.33
N ILE A 69 -3.66 3.10 -6.20
CA ILE A 69 -2.67 2.64 -5.22
C ILE A 69 -3.24 2.75 -3.81
N GLY A 70 -3.00 1.72 -3.01
CA GLY A 70 -3.23 1.62 -1.58
C GLY A 70 -1.97 1.16 -0.86
N GLY A 71 -2.06 1.11 0.46
CA GLY A 71 -0.92 0.82 1.32
C GLY A 71 -0.12 2.07 1.69
N ASN A 72 0.44 2.06 2.89
CA ASN A 72 1.12 3.24 3.42
C ASN A 72 2.43 3.50 2.68
N MET A 73 3.19 2.45 2.31
CA MET A 73 4.46 2.61 1.59
C MET A 73 4.27 3.28 0.23
N PRO A 74 3.42 2.80 -0.70
CA PRO A 74 3.30 3.44 -2.00
C PRO A 74 2.75 4.86 -1.93
N ILE A 75 1.77 5.11 -1.04
CA ILE A 75 1.15 6.43 -0.87
C ILE A 75 2.18 7.44 -0.36
N VAL A 76 2.91 7.12 0.71
CA VAL A 76 3.92 8.02 1.28
C VAL A 76 5.09 8.21 0.33
N ALA A 77 5.53 7.12 -0.34
CA ALA A 77 6.60 7.19 -1.33
C ALA A 77 6.27 8.15 -2.47
N ASN A 78 5.06 8.01 -3.03
CA ASN A 78 4.61 8.87 -4.13
C ASN A 78 4.49 10.34 -3.67
N ALA A 79 3.97 10.59 -2.46
CA ALA A 79 3.88 11.93 -1.90
C ALA A 79 5.26 12.58 -1.72
N LEU A 80 6.23 11.87 -1.15
CA LEU A 80 7.60 12.36 -0.98
C LEU A 80 8.29 12.59 -2.33
N ALA A 81 8.06 11.70 -3.30
CA ALA A 81 8.61 11.82 -4.63
C ALA A 81 8.08 13.06 -5.38
N VAL A 82 6.79 13.37 -5.25
CA VAL A 82 6.18 14.61 -5.78
C VAL A 82 6.76 15.86 -5.09
N LEU A 83 7.16 15.76 -3.82
CA LEU A 83 7.84 16.84 -3.11
C LEU A 83 9.34 16.98 -3.48
N GLY A 84 9.86 16.14 -4.39
CA GLY A 84 11.23 16.23 -4.90
C GLY A 84 12.23 15.28 -4.22
N CYS A 85 11.78 14.38 -3.33
CA CYS A 85 12.62 13.31 -2.80
C CYS A 85 12.81 12.20 -3.85
N ARG A 86 13.93 11.49 -3.77
CA ARG A 86 14.13 10.22 -4.49
C ARG A 86 13.78 9.06 -3.58
N THR A 87 12.79 8.28 -3.94
CA THR A 87 12.35 7.14 -3.10
C THR A 87 12.75 5.81 -3.74
N ILE A 88 13.24 4.89 -2.92
CA ILE A 88 13.48 3.49 -3.29
C ILE A 88 12.43 2.66 -2.57
N CYS A 89 11.46 2.17 -3.34
CA CYS A 89 10.29 1.45 -2.84
C CYS A 89 10.51 -0.05 -3.04
N VAL A 90 10.60 -0.80 -1.95
CA VAL A 90 10.70 -2.26 -1.96
C VAL A 90 9.46 -2.82 -1.31
N GLY A 91 8.60 -3.52 -2.06
CA GLY A 91 7.33 -3.99 -1.50
C GLY A 91 6.49 -4.83 -2.44
N ALA A 92 5.22 -4.98 -2.08
CA ALA A 92 4.25 -5.81 -2.78
C ALA A 92 3.52 -4.99 -3.86
N MET A 93 4.04 -5.01 -5.10
CA MET A 93 3.51 -4.20 -6.20
C MET A 93 3.21 -5.02 -7.47
N GLY A 94 3.28 -6.37 -7.37
CA GLY A 94 3.05 -7.31 -8.47
C GLY A 94 4.31 -8.05 -8.89
N VAL A 95 4.18 -9.34 -9.19
CA VAL A 95 5.24 -10.21 -9.72
C VAL A 95 4.67 -11.14 -10.80
N PRO A 96 5.37 -11.39 -11.93
CA PRO A 96 6.74 -10.97 -12.22
C PRO A 96 6.87 -9.51 -12.66
N GLU A 97 5.77 -8.81 -12.90
CA GLU A 97 5.75 -7.43 -13.38
C GLU A 97 4.98 -6.54 -12.41
N ILE A 98 5.45 -5.31 -12.27
CA ILE A 98 4.76 -4.29 -11.47
C ILE A 98 3.41 -3.98 -12.10
N LEU A 99 2.35 -4.03 -11.30
CA LEU A 99 0.99 -3.76 -11.78
C LEU A 99 0.85 -2.31 -12.31
N PRO A 100 0.02 -2.10 -13.35
CA PRO A 100 -0.13 -0.79 -13.98
C PRO A 100 -0.47 0.34 -13.00
N VAL A 101 -1.27 0.07 -11.97
CA VAL A 101 -1.67 1.05 -10.96
C VAL A 101 -0.48 1.66 -10.20
N PHE A 102 0.61 0.91 -10.01
CA PHE A 102 1.84 1.41 -9.37
C PHE A 102 2.77 2.11 -10.38
N GLN A 103 2.67 1.80 -11.68
CA GLN A 103 3.48 2.43 -12.71
C GLN A 103 3.16 3.93 -12.88
N ASP A 104 1.99 4.36 -12.43
CA ASP A 104 1.57 5.77 -12.44
C ASP A 104 2.18 6.61 -11.30
N MET A 105 2.97 6.00 -10.42
CA MET A 105 3.70 6.73 -9.38
C MET A 105 4.76 7.66 -10.01
N SER A 106 5.14 8.69 -9.25
CA SER A 106 6.15 9.67 -9.69
C SER A 106 7.43 8.99 -10.23
N SER A 107 8.02 9.54 -11.28
CA SER A 107 9.30 9.08 -11.83
C SER A 107 10.48 9.15 -10.85
N ASN A 108 10.32 9.88 -9.73
CA ASN A 108 11.27 9.90 -8.62
C ASN A 108 11.15 8.67 -7.71
N CYS A 109 10.17 7.77 -7.93
CA CYS A 109 10.05 6.48 -7.25
C CYS A 109 10.78 5.40 -8.05
N SER A 110 11.77 4.77 -7.45
CA SER A 110 12.39 3.54 -7.96
C SER A 110 11.63 2.34 -7.35
N LEU A 111 10.86 1.64 -8.17
CA LEU A 111 9.99 0.56 -7.71
C LEU A 111 10.66 -0.79 -7.84
N ILE A 112 10.68 -1.58 -6.77
CA ILE A 112 11.21 -2.95 -6.71
C ILE A 112 10.13 -3.82 -6.08
N SER A 113 9.46 -4.61 -6.91
CA SER A 113 8.41 -5.49 -6.41
C SER A 113 8.96 -6.85 -6.02
N VAL A 114 8.52 -7.35 -4.87
CA VAL A 114 8.96 -8.62 -4.28
C VAL A 114 7.79 -9.59 -4.05
N SER A 115 6.55 -9.12 -4.22
CA SER A 115 5.33 -9.91 -4.02
C SER A 115 4.16 -9.32 -4.79
N GLU A 116 3.09 -10.12 -4.92
CA GLU A 116 1.76 -9.60 -5.24
C GLU A 116 1.26 -8.68 -4.11
N PRO A 117 0.51 -7.62 -4.43
CA PRO A 117 -0.06 -6.73 -3.43
C PRO A 117 -1.22 -7.36 -2.66
N GLY A 118 -1.60 -6.73 -1.57
CA GLY A 118 -2.93 -6.91 -1.00
C GLY A 118 -3.98 -6.22 -1.88
N TYR A 119 -5.22 -6.70 -1.82
CA TYR A 119 -6.34 -6.11 -2.54
C TYR A 119 -7.41 -5.68 -1.55
N CYS A 120 -7.95 -4.49 -1.74
CA CYS A 120 -9.03 -3.98 -0.92
C CYS A 120 -10.21 -3.55 -1.79
N SER A 121 -11.39 -4.15 -1.52
CA SER A 121 -12.67 -3.70 -2.05
C SER A 121 -13.30 -2.73 -1.05
N ALA A 122 -13.20 -1.43 -1.33
CA ALA A 122 -13.75 -0.37 -0.50
C ALA A 122 -15.17 -0.04 -0.98
N LEU A 123 -16.19 -0.52 -0.30
CA LEU A 123 -17.57 -0.14 -0.55
C LEU A 123 -17.82 1.24 0.04
N GLU A 124 -18.14 2.21 -0.82
CA GLU A 124 -18.28 3.61 -0.42
C GLU A 124 -19.74 4.01 -0.27
N PHE A 125 -20.07 4.64 0.86
CA PHE A 125 -21.37 5.16 1.23
C PHE A 125 -21.27 6.65 1.59
N GLU A 126 -22.42 7.32 1.77
CA GLU A 126 -22.44 8.72 2.19
C GLU A 126 -21.94 8.94 3.63
N ASP A 127 -22.08 7.92 4.48
CA ASP A 127 -21.75 7.91 5.91
C ASP A 127 -20.46 7.16 6.25
N GLY A 128 -19.77 6.56 5.27
CA GLY A 128 -18.52 5.85 5.54
C GLY A 128 -18.10 4.88 4.45
N LYS A 129 -17.16 4.00 4.79
CA LYS A 129 -16.62 2.96 3.90
C LYS A 129 -16.54 1.63 4.61
N LEU A 130 -16.89 0.55 3.90
CA LEU A 130 -16.62 -0.82 4.34
C LEU A 130 -15.45 -1.36 3.52
N MET A 131 -14.34 -1.64 4.21
CA MET A 131 -13.11 -2.16 3.59
C MET A 131 -13.12 -3.69 3.69
N LEU A 132 -13.08 -4.36 2.53
CA LEU A 132 -13.02 -5.83 2.43
C LEU A 132 -11.68 -6.20 1.81
N ALA A 133 -10.75 -6.63 2.65
CA ALA A 133 -9.39 -6.92 2.25
C ALA A 133 -9.20 -8.40 1.87
N THR A 134 -8.29 -8.65 0.93
CA THR A 134 -7.77 -9.96 0.54
C THR A 134 -6.24 -9.87 0.56
N ASN A 135 -5.64 -10.38 1.65
CA ASN A 135 -4.23 -10.14 1.99
C ASN A 135 -3.35 -11.39 1.81
N SER A 136 -3.86 -12.50 1.27
CA SER A 136 -3.17 -13.81 1.26
C SER A 136 -1.73 -13.78 0.73
N ALA A 137 -1.42 -12.94 -0.23
CA ALA A 137 -0.07 -12.83 -0.78
C ALA A 137 0.87 -12.01 0.13
N ILE A 138 0.35 -10.89 0.66
CA ILE A 138 1.12 -9.97 1.51
C ILE A 138 1.29 -10.54 2.93
N ASP A 139 0.35 -11.36 3.40
CA ASP A 139 0.43 -12.09 4.67
C ASP A 139 1.59 -13.10 4.72
N CYS A 140 2.04 -13.57 3.54
CA CYS A 140 3.16 -14.47 3.39
C CYS A 140 4.48 -13.74 3.07
N LEU A 141 4.50 -12.41 3.07
CA LEU A 141 5.71 -11.61 2.81
C LEU A 141 6.55 -11.55 4.08
N ASP A 142 7.42 -12.52 4.27
CA ASP A 142 8.46 -12.57 5.29
C ASP A 142 9.84 -12.15 4.73
N TYR A 143 10.87 -12.18 5.54
CA TYR A 143 12.21 -11.81 5.11
C TYR A 143 12.79 -12.75 4.04
N GLU A 144 12.54 -14.03 4.12
CA GLU A 144 13.00 -15.01 3.11
C GLU A 144 12.31 -14.75 1.77
N LYS A 145 11.01 -14.47 1.81
CA LYS A 145 10.25 -14.09 0.62
C LYS A 145 10.73 -12.78 0.04
N LEU A 146 11.02 -11.78 0.88
CA LEU A 146 11.62 -10.52 0.47
C LEU A 146 12.92 -10.76 -0.32
N LEU A 147 13.79 -11.66 0.16
CA LEU A 147 15.06 -11.99 -0.49
C LEU A 147 14.90 -12.77 -1.81
N THR A 148 13.72 -13.25 -2.15
CA THR A 148 13.49 -13.84 -3.50
C THR A 148 13.40 -12.76 -4.59
N GLY A 149 13.01 -11.55 -4.24
CA GLY A 149 12.87 -10.43 -5.18
C GLY A 149 14.03 -9.42 -5.14
N ILE A 150 14.80 -9.40 -4.04
CA ILE A 150 15.95 -8.49 -3.88
C ILE A 150 17.03 -9.17 -3.04
N SER A 151 18.28 -9.10 -3.46
CA SER A 151 19.38 -9.70 -2.69
C SER A 151 19.69 -8.89 -1.41
N GLU A 152 20.22 -9.56 -0.39
CA GLU A 152 20.65 -8.90 0.85
C GLU A 152 21.69 -7.81 0.58
N ASP A 153 22.62 -8.03 -0.34
CA ASP A 153 23.63 -7.03 -0.71
C ASP A 153 23.01 -5.78 -1.33
N MET A 154 21.97 -5.93 -2.16
CA MET A 154 21.21 -4.79 -2.70
C MET A 154 20.46 -4.04 -1.61
N LEU A 155 19.85 -4.75 -0.66
CA LEU A 155 19.20 -4.12 0.50
C LEU A 155 20.21 -3.28 1.29
N ILE A 156 21.39 -3.84 1.60
CA ILE A 156 22.48 -3.12 2.27
C ILE A 156 22.86 -1.88 1.48
N GLN A 157 23.08 -2.01 0.16
CA GLN A 157 23.43 -0.88 -0.70
C GLN A 157 22.39 0.23 -0.65
N TYR A 158 21.10 -0.11 -0.74
CA TYR A 158 20.02 0.87 -0.69
C TYR A 158 19.91 1.52 0.69
N PHE A 159 19.93 0.74 1.75
CA PHE A 159 19.93 1.27 3.11
C PHE A 159 21.11 2.21 3.36
N CYS A 160 22.32 1.83 2.93
CA CYS A 160 23.52 2.65 3.11
C CYS A 160 23.45 3.96 2.29
N SER A 161 22.85 3.94 1.08
CA SER A 161 22.79 5.08 0.18
C SER A 161 21.68 6.09 0.50
N CYS A 162 20.71 5.75 1.34
CA CYS A 162 19.60 6.62 1.69
C CYS A 162 19.88 7.50 2.91
N ASP A 163 19.29 8.69 2.92
CA ASP A 163 19.35 9.64 4.03
C ASP A 163 18.34 9.29 5.14
N ALA A 164 17.23 8.67 4.74
CA ALA A 164 16.19 8.16 5.63
C ALA A 164 15.75 6.76 5.21
N VAL A 165 15.22 6.00 6.18
CA VAL A 165 14.57 4.72 5.95
C VAL A 165 13.21 4.70 6.65
N THR A 166 12.25 4.02 6.06
CA THR A 166 10.91 3.92 6.61
C THR A 166 10.49 2.46 6.75
N PHE A 167 9.83 2.17 7.85
CA PHE A 167 9.15 0.94 8.15
C PHE A 167 7.68 1.26 8.35
N LEU A 168 6.86 0.98 7.34
CA LEU A 168 5.48 1.43 7.30
C LEU A 168 4.51 0.25 7.41
N ASN A 169 3.30 0.56 7.93
CA ASN A 169 2.16 -0.34 7.90
C ASN A 169 2.38 -1.64 8.69
N TRP A 170 2.89 -1.54 9.91
CA TRP A 170 3.20 -2.71 10.74
C TRP A 170 1.98 -3.60 11.00
N GLY A 171 0.82 -2.99 11.27
CA GLY A 171 -0.42 -3.70 11.62
C GLY A 171 -1.01 -4.52 10.48
N GLU A 172 -0.77 -4.14 9.23
CA GLU A 172 -1.33 -4.82 8.05
C GLU A 172 -0.39 -5.90 7.47
N LEU A 173 0.84 -5.99 7.95
CA LEU A 173 1.83 -6.98 7.52
C LEU A 173 2.05 -8.02 8.62
N LEU A 174 1.49 -9.22 8.50
CA LEU A 174 1.60 -10.26 9.52
C LEU A 174 3.06 -10.63 9.85
N CYS A 175 3.95 -10.55 8.86
CA CYS A 175 5.37 -10.85 9.01
C CYS A 175 6.26 -9.62 9.28
N SER A 176 5.69 -8.47 9.65
CA SER A 176 6.44 -7.23 9.95
C SER A 176 7.57 -7.46 10.94
N ASN A 177 7.30 -8.17 12.02
CA ASN A 177 8.31 -8.44 13.05
C ASN A 177 9.50 -9.25 12.51
N ASP A 178 9.26 -10.20 11.61
CA ASP A 178 10.31 -10.99 10.98
C ASP A 178 11.17 -10.12 10.06
N ILE A 179 10.53 -9.36 9.15
CA ILE A 179 11.23 -8.48 8.20
C ILE A 179 12.02 -7.42 8.96
N TRP A 180 11.35 -6.66 9.83
CA TRP A 180 11.97 -5.54 10.54
C TRP A 180 13.06 -6.02 11.47
N GLY A 181 12.83 -7.12 12.22
CA GLY A 181 13.82 -7.68 13.13
C GLY A 181 15.08 -8.10 12.38
N LYS A 182 14.97 -8.81 11.25
CA LYS A 182 16.12 -9.23 10.45
C LYS A 182 16.84 -8.06 9.78
N ILE A 183 16.11 -7.03 9.34
CA ILE A 183 16.73 -5.81 8.82
C ILE A 183 17.53 -5.08 9.92
N LEU A 184 16.94 -4.93 11.10
CA LEU A 184 17.60 -4.29 12.23
C LEU A 184 18.87 -5.04 12.67
N THR A 185 18.88 -6.36 12.56
CA THR A 185 20.02 -7.20 12.99
C THR A 185 21.05 -7.46 11.90
N ASN A 186 20.63 -7.62 10.65
CA ASN A 186 21.50 -8.08 9.56
C ASN A 186 21.92 -6.96 8.60
N ILE A 187 21.05 -5.96 8.36
CA ILE A 187 21.27 -4.91 7.37
C ILE A 187 21.82 -3.63 8.01
N MET A 188 21.11 -3.09 9.00
CA MET A 188 21.43 -1.80 9.59
C MET A 188 22.82 -1.71 10.21
N PRO A 189 23.36 -2.73 10.92
CA PRO A 189 24.71 -2.66 11.46
C PRO A 189 25.80 -2.51 10.39
N LYS A 190 25.54 -3.03 9.16
CA LYS A 190 26.47 -2.92 8.05
C LYS A 190 26.52 -1.52 7.43
N CYS A 191 25.51 -0.68 7.71
CA CYS A 191 25.39 0.66 7.12
C CYS A 191 25.89 1.81 8.01
N GLY A 192 26.45 1.55 9.18
CA GLY A 192 26.81 2.62 10.14
C GLY A 192 25.61 3.52 10.51
N PHE A 193 24.43 2.93 10.53
CA PHE A 193 23.13 3.60 10.46
C PHE A 193 22.82 4.50 11.66
N LEU A 194 23.32 4.16 12.85
CA LEU A 194 22.84 4.74 14.11
C LEU A 194 23.26 6.20 14.35
N GLU A 195 24.21 6.74 13.58
CA GLU A 195 24.77 8.06 13.91
C GLU A 195 24.26 9.23 13.05
N LYS A 196 23.64 8.99 11.88
CA LYS A 196 23.33 10.06 10.91
C LYS A 196 22.06 9.93 10.09
N LYS A 197 21.25 8.88 10.26
CA LYS A 197 20.08 8.64 9.39
C LYS A 197 18.77 8.81 10.13
N ILE A 198 17.76 9.30 9.41
CA ILE A 198 16.39 9.39 9.91
C ILE A 198 15.72 8.02 9.76
N MET A 199 15.06 7.55 10.81
CA MET A 199 14.19 6.38 10.75
C MET A 199 12.77 6.80 11.08
N LEU A 200 11.85 6.51 10.17
CA LEU A 200 10.41 6.68 10.37
C LEU A 200 9.77 5.30 10.52
N VAL A 201 8.97 5.15 11.55
CA VAL A 201 8.22 3.92 11.83
C VAL A 201 6.75 4.26 11.96
N ASP A 202 5.92 3.51 11.22
CA ASP A 202 4.47 3.63 11.26
C ASP A 202 3.87 2.29 11.65
N PHE A 203 3.15 2.28 12.76
CA PHE A 203 2.55 1.05 13.29
C PHE A 203 1.18 0.75 12.70
N SER A 204 0.49 1.74 12.15
CA SER A 204 -0.92 1.71 11.72
C SER A 204 -1.84 0.90 12.66
N ASP A 205 -3.10 1.13 12.71
CA ASP A 205 -4.07 0.40 13.54
C ASP A 205 -5.29 -0.06 12.71
#